data_e2e71d88b53e480a6f07131fa6b498f4
#
_entry.id   e2e71d88b53e480a6f07131fa6b498f4
#
_cell.length_a   1.000
_cell.length_b   1.000
_cell.length_c   1.000
_cell.angle_alpha   90.00
_cell.angle_beta   90.00
_cell.angle_gamma   90.00
#
_symmetry.space_group_name_H-M   'P 1'
#
loop_
_entity.id
_entity.type
_entity.pdbx_description
1 polymer ?
#
loop_
_entity_poly.entity_id
_entity_poly.type
_entity_poly.pdbx_seq_one_letter_code
_entity_poly.pdbx_strand_id
1 'polypeptide(L)'
;MNLYKVGCNFDWKLLDAIQELNEKYKGKAQVVELFGSDSDHEELTARPGWRLPKFDQNFFEAYIKKAKDMGLKFNYTMNSIQPYGSKMNMIAHKKEIQDYVKWLEEIGVYRITIANPMMAMFIREVSNIELEISCISHIDTVTQFKYFHEQFGINKFCCSILKNRNKEFLTRAAKYCNEHGIILEMLAQEFCGVAGVDENGNPYATHCAFRDSCYLCHATNRTKFESMEYHNYPMGFCMSARNSTPESWLRMRWIRPEDQKLYNSIGINYFKLSGRTGTTEYLTYIMDAYMGENFEGNLLTLWKPLETITTGEKELSHKHLVNIPNKKLDGFLDKWFKGDGWECENHMCGEDCKYCYEFTKKYINNSDN
;
A
#
# COMPACT_ATOMS: atom_id res chain seq x y z
N MET A 1 -10.48 13.42 -12.53
CA MET A 1 -11.14 12.92 -11.31
C MET A 1 -10.26 11.82 -10.71
N ASN A 2 -9.95 11.90 -9.44
CA ASN A 2 -9.19 10.87 -8.74
C ASN A 2 -10.10 9.72 -8.28
N LEU A 3 -9.62 8.49 -8.43
CA LEU A 3 -10.30 7.27 -8.02
C LEU A 3 -9.52 6.61 -6.89
N TYR A 4 -10.25 6.05 -5.92
CA TYR A 4 -9.63 5.47 -4.74
C TYR A 4 -10.07 4.02 -4.51
N LYS A 5 -9.07 3.20 -4.14
CA LYS A 5 -9.26 1.92 -3.47
C LYS A 5 -8.89 2.07 -2.00
N VAL A 6 -9.80 1.70 -1.11
CA VAL A 6 -9.67 1.93 0.34
C VAL A 6 -9.65 0.62 1.11
N GLY A 7 -8.84 0.54 2.16
CA GLY A 7 -8.82 -0.59 3.07
C GLY A 7 -10.17 -0.79 3.77
N CYS A 8 -10.68 -2.01 3.75
CA CYS A 8 -11.94 -2.38 4.39
C CYS A 8 -11.70 -2.93 5.79
N ASN A 9 -12.34 -2.34 6.80
CA ASN A 9 -12.37 -2.83 8.18
C ASN A 9 -13.62 -3.67 8.48
N PHE A 10 -14.48 -3.87 7.49
CA PHE A 10 -15.75 -4.61 7.57
C PHE A 10 -16.77 -4.03 8.57
N ASP A 11 -16.66 -2.78 8.91
CA ASP A 11 -17.69 -2.04 9.63
C ASP A 11 -18.73 -1.49 8.63
N TRP A 12 -20.01 -1.71 8.90
CA TRP A 12 -21.10 -1.17 8.05
C TRP A 12 -21.04 0.35 7.92
N LYS A 13 -20.65 1.05 8.98
CA LYS A 13 -20.49 2.50 8.98
C LYS A 13 -19.48 3.00 7.97
N LEU A 14 -18.50 2.15 7.57
CA LEU A 14 -17.54 2.53 6.54
C LEU A 14 -18.22 2.73 5.19
N LEU A 15 -19.23 1.90 4.85
CA LEU A 15 -19.98 2.04 3.62
C LEU A 15 -20.75 3.36 3.58
N ASP A 16 -21.38 3.72 4.68
CA ASP A 16 -22.13 4.98 4.81
C ASP A 16 -21.19 6.18 4.69
N ALA A 17 -20.05 6.15 5.39
CA ALA A 17 -19.02 7.20 5.32
C ALA A 17 -18.48 7.38 3.89
N ILE A 18 -18.27 6.29 3.15
CA ILE A 18 -17.85 6.34 1.75
C ILE A 18 -18.91 7.01 0.88
N GLN A 19 -20.18 6.70 1.09
CA GLN A 19 -21.28 7.31 0.34
C GLN A 19 -21.31 8.82 0.57
N GLU A 20 -21.21 9.26 1.83
CA GLU A 20 -21.17 10.67 2.18
C GLU A 20 -19.99 11.40 1.54
N LEU A 21 -18.79 10.81 1.59
CA LEU A 21 -17.61 11.40 0.97
C LEU A 21 -17.68 11.41 -0.56
N ASN A 22 -18.23 10.37 -1.18
CA ASN A 22 -18.44 10.34 -2.62
C ASN A 22 -19.41 11.43 -3.09
N GLU A 23 -20.44 11.74 -2.31
CA GLU A 23 -21.35 12.87 -2.61
C GLU A 23 -20.66 14.21 -2.34
N LYS A 24 -19.94 14.36 -1.22
CA LYS A 24 -19.19 15.58 -0.87
C LYS A 24 -18.18 15.97 -1.96
N TYR A 25 -17.49 15.00 -2.54
CA TYR A 25 -16.43 15.22 -3.54
C TYR A 25 -16.84 14.87 -4.97
N LYS A 26 -18.14 14.82 -5.24
CA LYS A 26 -18.69 14.48 -6.55
C LYS A 26 -18.07 15.31 -7.69
N GLY A 27 -17.64 14.61 -8.74
CA GLY A 27 -16.95 15.21 -9.88
C GLY A 27 -15.45 15.48 -9.67
N LYS A 28 -14.94 15.48 -8.44
CA LYS A 28 -13.52 15.67 -8.12
C LYS A 28 -12.82 14.35 -7.76
N ALA A 29 -13.44 13.56 -6.89
CA ALA A 29 -12.86 12.36 -6.33
C ALA A 29 -13.95 11.34 -6.03
N GLN A 30 -13.60 10.04 -6.10
CA GLN A 30 -14.53 8.95 -5.80
C GLN A 30 -13.81 7.73 -5.22
N VAL A 31 -14.31 7.19 -4.14
CA VAL A 31 -13.98 5.82 -3.71
C VAL A 31 -14.81 4.86 -4.56
N VAL A 32 -14.13 3.98 -5.28
CA VAL A 32 -14.76 3.03 -6.22
C VAL A 32 -14.53 1.58 -5.85
N GLU A 33 -13.55 1.31 -4.98
CA GLU A 33 -13.14 -0.05 -4.66
C GLU A 33 -12.74 -0.17 -3.18
N LEU A 34 -13.17 -1.23 -2.53
CA LEU A 34 -12.73 -1.66 -1.21
C LEU A 34 -11.77 -2.84 -1.34
N PHE A 35 -10.83 -3.01 -0.41
CA PHE A 35 -10.01 -4.21 -0.37
C PHE A 35 -9.85 -4.76 1.05
N GLY A 36 -9.88 -6.07 1.17
CA GLY A 36 -9.73 -6.75 2.45
C GLY A 36 -9.51 -8.24 2.29
N SER A 37 -9.36 -8.93 3.40
CA SER A 37 -9.29 -10.38 3.55
C SER A 37 -9.65 -10.75 4.98
N ASP A 38 -9.98 -12.01 5.22
CA ASP A 38 -10.31 -12.57 6.52
C ASP A 38 -9.13 -13.31 7.16
N SER A 39 -9.30 -13.72 8.42
CA SER A 39 -8.33 -14.49 9.17
C SER A 39 -8.35 -15.98 8.86
N ASP A 40 -9.44 -16.50 8.33
CA ASP A 40 -9.59 -17.95 8.13
C ASP A 40 -8.79 -18.44 6.91
N HIS A 41 -8.39 -17.50 6.03
CA HIS A 41 -7.52 -17.75 4.86
C HIS A 41 -6.21 -16.96 4.94
N GLU A 42 -5.63 -16.85 6.13
CA GLU A 42 -4.40 -16.09 6.35
C GLU A 42 -3.21 -16.56 5.50
N GLU A 43 -3.18 -17.85 5.13
CA GLU A 43 -2.18 -18.44 4.25
C GLU A 43 -2.09 -17.78 2.88
N LEU A 44 -3.20 -17.26 2.40
CA LEU A 44 -3.31 -16.63 1.09
C LEU A 44 -2.92 -15.15 1.10
N THR A 45 -2.81 -14.54 2.26
CA THR A 45 -2.54 -13.10 2.39
C THR A 45 -1.15 -12.81 2.94
N ALA A 46 -0.60 -11.64 2.63
CA ALA A 46 0.67 -11.15 3.16
C ALA A 46 0.52 -10.54 4.58
N ARG A 47 -0.56 -10.81 5.29
CA ARG A 47 -0.76 -10.37 6.67
C ARG A 47 -1.00 -11.55 7.60
N PRO A 48 -0.44 -11.53 8.82
CA PRO A 48 -0.71 -12.54 9.82
C PRO A 48 -2.19 -12.48 10.26
N GLY A 49 -2.80 -13.64 10.49
CA GLY A 49 -4.23 -13.80 10.80
C GLY A 49 -4.70 -13.00 12.01
N TRP A 50 -3.86 -12.85 13.04
CA TRP A 50 -4.19 -12.04 14.22
C TRP A 50 -4.40 -10.53 13.93
N ARG A 51 -4.03 -10.06 12.73
CA ARG A 51 -4.27 -8.71 12.22
C ARG A 51 -5.45 -8.62 11.27
N LEU A 52 -6.07 -9.73 10.96
CA LEU A 52 -7.19 -9.80 10.05
C LEU A 52 -8.50 -9.93 10.85
N PRO A 53 -9.59 -9.39 10.34
CA PRO A 53 -10.89 -9.58 10.96
C PRO A 53 -11.32 -11.03 10.85
N LYS A 54 -12.04 -11.50 11.86
CA LYS A 54 -12.73 -12.78 11.84
C LYS A 54 -14.23 -12.52 11.72
N PHE A 55 -14.84 -13.14 10.74
CA PHE A 55 -16.28 -13.09 10.50
C PHE A 55 -16.76 -14.39 9.86
N ASP A 56 -18.04 -14.69 9.99
CA ASP A 56 -18.63 -15.83 9.30
C ASP A 56 -18.95 -15.51 7.81
N GLN A 57 -19.19 -16.56 7.03
CA GLN A 57 -19.47 -16.45 5.61
C GLN A 57 -20.73 -15.62 5.33
N ASN A 58 -21.79 -15.78 6.11
CA ASN A 58 -23.04 -15.05 5.90
C ASN A 58 -22.85 -13.54 6.07
N PHE A 59 -22.05 -13.14 7.07
CA PHE A 59 -21.69 -11.74 7.25
C PHE A 59 -20.90 -11.21 6.05
N PHE A 60 -19.92 -11.97 5.58
CA PHE A 60 -19.09 -11.57 4.45
C PHE A 60 -19.91 -11.41 3.16
N GLU A 61 -20.77 -12.41 2.85
CA GLU A 61 -21.68 -12.33 1.70
C GLU A 61 -22.60 -11.11 1.78
N ALA A 62 -23.21 -10.85 2.94
CA ALA A 62 -24.07 -9.70 3.14
C ALA A 62 -23.30 -8.37 2.96
N TYR A 63 -22.04 -8.30 3.45
CA TYR A 63 -21.21 -7.13 3.30
C TYR A 63 -20.84 -6.86 1.83
N ILE A 64 -20.40 -7.89 1.10
CA ILE A 64 -20.08 -7.80 -0.32
C ILE A 64 -21.31 -7.36 -1.14
N LYS A 65 -22.46 -7.97 -0.87
CA LYS A 65 -23.72 -7.59 -1.53
C LYS A 65 -24.06 -6.12 -1.28
N LYS A 66 -24.01 -5.67 -0.03
CA LYS A 66 -24.31 -4.27 0.31
C LYS A 66 -23.34 -3.30 -0.38
N ALA A 67 -22.05 -3.59 -0.38
CA ALA A 67 -21.05 -2.79 -1.07
C ALA A 67 -21.35 -2.70 -2.59
N LYS A 68 -21.69 -3.83 -3.21
CA LYS A 68 -22.07 -3.90 -4.63
C LYS A 68 -23.35 -3.10 -4.92
N ASP A 69 -24.36 -3.21 -4.08
CA ASP A 69 -25.63 -2.46 -4.23
C ASP A 69 -25.41 -0.94 -4.13
N MET A 70 -24.35 -0.51 -3.44
CA MET A 70 -23.90 0.89 -3.37
C MET A 70 -22.94 1.29 -4.51
N GLY A 71 -22.71 0.41 -5.50
CA GLY A 71 -21.82 0.67 -6.63
C GLY A 71 -20.33 0.53 -6.32
N LEU A 72 -19.97 0.00 -5.16
CA LEU A 72 -18.58 -0.26 -4.78
C LEU A 72 -18.12 -1.64 -5.25
N LYS A 73 -16.90 -1.72 -5.77
CA LYS A 73 -16.24 -2.97 -6.10
C LYS A 73 -15.53 -3.51 -4.87
N PHE A 74 -15.54 -4.82 -4.67
CA PHE A 74 -14.75 -5.45 -3.62
C PHE A 74 -13.59 -6.24 -4.21
N ASN A 75 -12.39 -6.05 -3.67
CA ASN A 75 -11.15 -6.69 -4.07
C ASN A 75 -10.63 -7.56 -2.92
N TYR A 76 -10.69 -8.86 -3.08
CA TYR A 76 -10.17 -9.79 -2.08
C TYR A 76 -8.65 -9.91 -2.19
N THR A 77 -7.96 -9.82 -1.05
CA THR A 77 -6.49 -9.78 -1.04
C THR A 77 -5.90 -11.16 -0.78
N MET A 78 -5.42 -11.83 -1.85
CA MET A 78 -4.66 -13.09 -1.83
C MET A 78 -3.20 -12.83 -2.19
N ASN A 79 -2.57 -11.89 -1.54
CA ASN A 79 -1.28 -11.37 -1.96
C ASN A 79 -0.09 -11.92 -1.18
N SER A 80 -0.18 -13.13 -0.64
CA SER A 80 0.98 -13.85 -0.13
C SER A 80 1.98 -14.09 -1.27
N ILE A 81 3.25 -13.79 -1.03
CA ILE A 81 4.33 -14.12 -1.98
C ILE A 81 4.52 -15.63 -2.02
N GLN A 82 4.35 -16.28 -0.87
CA GLN A 82 4.53 -17.72 -0.70
C GLN A 82 3.36 -18.31 0.09
N PRO A 83 2.19 -18.49 -0.56
CA PRO A 83 1.04 -19.12 0.09
C PRO A 83 1.41 -20.48 0.70
N TYR A 84 0.81 -20.75 1.86
CA TYR A 84 1.09 -21.98 2.63
C TYR A 84 2.58 -22.21 3.00
N GLY A 85 3.40 -21.15 2.94
CA GLY A 85 4.80 -21.18 3.34
C GLY A 85 5.76 -21.85 2.36
N SER A 86 5.29 -22.49 1.29
CA SER A 86 6.13 -23.06 0.24
C SER A 86 5.39 -23.29 -1.07
N LYS A 87 6.15 -23.33 -2.18
CA LYS A 87 5.62 -23.67 -3.50
C LYS A 87 4.96 -25.05 -3.52
N MET A 88 5.54 -26.03 -2.86
CA MET A 88 5.00 -27.39 -2.82
C MET A 88 3.67 -27.47 -2.07
N ASN A 89 3.60 -26.80 -0.93
CA ASN A 89 2.35 -26.71 -0.17
C ASN A 89 1.26 -25.96 -0.95
N MET A 90 1.61 -24.90 -1.65
CA MET A 90 0.67 -24.18 -2.50
C MET A 90 0.09 -25.09 -3.60
N ILE A 91 0.92 -25.95 -4.23
CA ILE A 91 0.47 -26.94 -5.21
C ILE A 91 -0.45 -27.97 -4.56
N ALA A 92 -0.12 -28.45 -3.35
CA ALA A 92 -0.94 -29.42 -2.63
C ALA A 92 -2.34 -28.88 -2.28
N HIS A 93 -2.47 -27.58 -2.04
CA HIS A 93 -3.73 -26.88 -1.73
C HIS A 93 -4.40 -26.25 -2.95
N LYS A 94 -3.95 -26.58 -4.17
CA LYS A 94 -4.48 -25.98 -5.41
C LYS A 94 -6.01 -26.07 -5.49
N LYS A 95 -6.58 -27.23 -5.21
CA LYS A 95 -8.03 -27.43 -5.32
C LYS A 95 -8.81 -26.57 -4.30
N GLU A 96 -8.32 -26.49 -3.08
CA GLU A 96 -8.89 -25.65 -2.02
C GLU A 96 -8.89 -24.18 -2.44
N ILE A 97 -7.76 -23.68 -2.95
CA ILE A 97 -7.64 -22.33 -3.51
C ILE A 97 -8.67 -22.10 -4.62
N GLN A 98 -8.79 -23.05 -5.55
CA GLN A 98 -9.72 -22.93 -6.68
C GLN A 98 -11.19 -22.93 -6.25
N ASP A 99 -11.57 -23.78 -5.29
CA ASP A 99 -12.93 -23.83 -4.76
C ASP A 99 -13.26 -22.54 -4.02
N TYR A 100 -12.32 -22.00 -3.26
CA TYR A 100 -12.48 -20.70 -2.58
C TYR A 100 -12.62 -19.53 -3.58
N VAL A 101 -11.85 -19.52 -4.65
CA VAL A 101 -11.96 -18.50 -5.71
C VAL A 101 -13.33 -18.52 -6.37
N LYS A 102 -13.89 -19.71 -6.65
CA LYS A 102 -15.24 -19.83 -7.22
C LYS A 102 -16.28 -19.25 -6.28
N TRP A 103 -16.20 -19.60 -5.00
CA TRP A 103 -17.11 -19.04 -3.99
C TRP A 103 -17.00 -17.52 -3.89
N LEU A 104 -15.79 -16.93 -3.90
CA LEU A 104 -15.61 -15.48 -3.92
C LEU A 104 -16.29 -14.83 -5.15
N GLU A 105 -16.17 -15.45 -6.32
CA GLU A 105 -16.82 -14.98 -7.55
C GLU A 105 -18.36 -15.08 -7.45
N GLU A 106 -18.88 -16.19 -6.90
CA GLU A 106 -20.33 -16.44 -6.70
C GLU A 106 -20.95 -15.39 -5.78
N ILE A 107 -20.30 -15.02 -4.69
CA ILE A 107 -20.82 -13.99 -3.76
C ILE A 107 -20.66 -12.55 -4.28
N GLY A 108 -19.98 -12.37 -5.42
CA GLY A 108 -19.87 -11.09 -6.11
C GLY A 108 -18.61 -10.28 -5.79
N VAL A 109 -17.56 -10.92 -5.28
CA VAL A 109 -16.22 -10.31 -5.25
C VAL A 109 -15.83 -9.95 -6.68
N TYR A 110 -15.48 -8.68 -6.89
CA TYR A 110 -15.20 -8.18 -8.24
C TYR A 110 -13.79 -8.52 -8.71
N ARG A 111 -12.80 -8.51 -7.80
CA ARG A 111 -11.38 -8.68 -8.12
C ARG A 111 -10.64 -9.42 -7.02
N ILE A 112 -9.57 -10.09 -7.40
CA ILE A 112 -8.60 -10.69 -6.47
C ILE A 112 -7.23 -10.04 -6.69
N THR A 113 -6.61 -9.53 -5.61
CA THR A 113 -5.22 -9.07 -5.63
C THR A 113 -4.28 -10.21 -5.31
N ILE A 114 -3.34 -10.49 -6.21
CA ILE A 114 -2.34 -11.54 -6.09
C ILE A 114 -0.91 -10.97 -6.11
N ALA A 115 0.06 -11.74 -5.63
CA ALA A 115 1.49 -11.38 -5.72
C ALA A 115 2.32 -12.47 -6.43
N ASN A 116 1.82 -13.68 -6.49
CA ASN A 116 2.53 -14.83 -7.04
C ASN A 116 1.95 -15.21 -8.42
N PRO A 117 2.78 -15.30 -9.50
CA PRO A 117 2.31 -15.68 -10.85
C PRO A 117 1.60 -17.04 -10.89
N MET A 118 2.02 -17.99 -10.06
CA MET A 118 1.38 -19.31 -10.00
C MET A 118 -0.05 -19.22 -9.47
N MET A 119 -0.34 -18.26 -8.59
CA MET A 119 -1.71 -17.97 -8.17
C MET A 119 -2.58 -17.53 -9.35
N ALA A 120 -2.06 -16.70 -10.26
CA ALA A 120 -2.77 -16.34 -11.48
C ALA A 120 -3.10 -17.58 -12.33
N MET A 121 -2.15 -18.50 -12.48
CA MET A 121 -2.39 -19.76 -13.22
C MET A 121 -3.52 -20.58 -12.58
N PHE A 122 -3.48 -20.77 -11.26
CA PHE A 122 -4.52 -21.55 -10.56
C PHE A 122 -5.90 -20.95 -10.69
N ILE A 123 -5.99 -19.62 -10.58
CA ILE A 123 -7.26 -18.91 -10.73
C ILE A 123 -7.79 -19.00 -12.15
N ARG A 124 -6.95 -18.78 -13.17
CA ARG A 124 -7.36 -18.79 -14.58
C ARG A 124 -7.84 -20.15 -15.09
N GLU A 125 -7.48 -21.24 -14.43
CA GLU A 125 -8.02 -22.58 -14.74
C GLU A 125 -9.53 -22.72 -14.39
N VAL A 126 -10.06 -21.90 -13.48
CA VAL A 126 -11.40 -22.09 -12.91
C VAL A 126 -12.29 -20.85 -12.91
N SER A 127 -11.71 -19.66 -13.15
CA SER A 127 -12.43 -18.39 -13.04
C SER A 127 -11.84 -17.33 -13.97
N ASN A 128 -12.73 -16.45 -14.47
CA ASN A 128 -12.37 -15.23 -15.19
C ASN A 128 -12.46 -13.98 -14.30
N ILE A 129 -12.53 -14.13 -12.98
CA ILE A 129 -12.56 -13.01 -12.04
C ILE A 129 -11.42 -12.03 -12.33
N GLU A 130 -11.68 -10.74 -12.19
CA GLU A 130 -10.66 -9.72 -12.39
C GLU A 130 -9.47 -9.93 -11.46
N LEU A 131 -8.26 -9.77 -11.97
CA LEU A 131 -7.03 -9.87 -11.18
C LEU A 131 -6.29 -8.54 -11.11
N GLU A 132 -5.63 -8.34 -9.98
CA GLU A 132 -4.70 -7.23 -9.75
C GLU A 132 -3.37 -7.79 -9.24
N ILE A 133 -2.26 -7.24 -9.74
CA ILE A 133 -0.95 -7.50 -9.16
C ILE A 133 -0.69 -6.53 -8.00
N SER A 134 -0.33 -7.10 -6.87
CA SER A 134 0.01 -6.36 -5.66
C SER A 134 1.33 -5.59 -5.79
N CYS A 135 1.45 -4.46 -5.08
CA CYS A 135 2.71 -3.70 -4.97
C CYS A 135 3.88 -4.53 -4.41
N ILE A 136 3.60 -5.57 -3.64
CA ILE A 136 4.63 -6.45 -3.07
C ILE A 136 5.27 -7.39 -4.11
N SER A 137 4.69 -7.49 -5.30
CA SER A 137 5.33 -8.18 -6.44
C SER A 137 6.46 -7.36 -7.07
N HIS A 138 6.66 -6.13 -6.59
CA HIS A 138 7.69 -5.22 -7.06
C HIS A 138 7.76 -5.07 -8.59
N ILE A 139 6.59 -4.85 -9.22
CA ILE A 139 6.55 -4.50 -10.64
C ILE A 139 7.22 -3.14 -10.80
N ASP A 140 8.38 -3.11 -11.41
CA ASP A 140 9.24 -1.93 -11.55
C ASP A 140 9.79 -1.72 -12.96
N THR A 141 9.30 -2.51 -13.94
CA THR A 141 9.57 -2.35 -15.37
C THR A 141 8.29 -2.45 -16.20
N VAL A 142 8.22 -1.73 -17.34
CA VAL A 142 7.07 -1.80 -18.25
C VAL A 142 6.91 -3.21 -18.85
N THR A 143 8.01 -3.93 -19.05
CA THR A 143 7.98 -5.31 -19.57
C THR A 143 7.25 -6.26 -18.63
N GLN A 144 7.33 -6.05 -17.31
CA GLN A 144 6.57 -6.87 -16.35
C GLN A 144 5.07 -6.61 -16.48
N PHE A 145 4.62 -5.35 -16.66
CA PHE A 145 3.19 -5.05 -16.94
C PHE A 145 2.73 -5.81 -18.18
N LYS A 146 3.49 -5.71 -19.26
CA LYS A 146 3.21 -6.41 -20.52
C LYS A 146 3.07 -7.92 -20.29
N TYR A 147 4.03 -8.53 -19.62
CA TYR A 147 4.03 -9.97 -19.36
C TYR A 147 2.76 -10.43 -18.62
N PHE A 148 2.44 -9.80 -17.50
CA PHE A 148 1.27 -10.20 -16.71
C PHE A 148 -0.05 -9.91 -17.44
N HIS A 149 -0.12 -8.82 -18.19
CA HIS A 149 -1.28 -8.50 -18.99
C HIS A 149 -1.50 -9.53 -20.11
N GLU A 150 -0.48 -9.81 -20.92
CA GLU A 150 -0.58 -10.73 -22.06
C GLU A 150 -0.75 -12.19 -21.65
N GLN A 151 -0.08 -12.62 -20.56
CA GLN A 151 -0.13 -14.03 -20.15
C GLN A 151 -1.37 -14.36 -19.31
N PHE A 152 -1.87 -13.44 -18.52
CA PHE A 152 -2.93 -13.73 -17.54
C PHE A 152 -4.16 -12.82 -17.66
N GLY A 153 -4.21 -11.93 -18.63
CA GLY A 153 -5.31 -10.96 -18.79
C GLY A 153 -5.44 -10.01 -17.61
N ILE A 154 -4.33 -9.68 -16.93
CA ILE A 154 -4.37 -8.80 -15.77
C ILE A 154 -4.44 -7.35 -16.25
N ASN A 155 -5.46 -6.63 -15.81
CA ASN A 155 -5.75 -5.26 -16.23
C ASN A 155 -5.65 -4.22 -15.10
N LYS A 156 -5.09 -4.60 -13.94
CA LYS A 156 -4.82 -3.68 -12.83
C LYS A 156 -3.53 -4.03 -12.11
N PHE A 157 -2.73 -3.02 -11.85
CA PHE A 157 -1.44 -3.16 -11.16
C PHE A 157 -1.32 -2.10 -10.08
N CYS A 158 -1.04 -2.52 -8.84
CA CYS A 158 -0.53 -1.62 -7.83
C CYS A 158 0.99 -1.52 -8.02
N CYS A 159 1.45 -0.34 -8.41
CA CYS A 159 2.86 -0.08 -8.70
C CYS A 159 3.77 -0.41 -7.51
N SER A 160 5.01 -0.80 -7.79
CA SER A 160 6.03 -0.90 -6.76
C SER A 160 6.18 0.43 -6.04
N ILE A 161 6.06 0.42 -4.71
CA ILE A 161 6.17 1.61 -3.87
C ILE A 161 7.52 2.31 -4.08
N LEU A 162 8.56 1.53 -4.34
CA LEU A 162 9.90 2.03 -4.56
C LEU A 162 10.00 2.97 -5.77
N LYS A 163 9.08 2.82 -6.72
CA LYS A 163 8.97 3.64 -7.94
C LYS A 163 8.11 4.89 -7.79
N ASN A 164 7.49 5.14 -6.63
CA ASN A 164 6.60 6.29 -6.45
C ASN A 164 7.25 7.65 -6.75
N ARG A 165 8.57 7.74 -6.75
CA ARG A 165 9.33 8.97 -7.08
C ARG A 165 10.14 8.86 -8.37
N ASN A 166 9.97 7.82 -9.16
CA ASN A 166 10.64 7.68 -10.44
C ASN A 166 9.71 8.17 -11.56
N LYS A 167 9.76 9.46 -11.87
CA LYS A 167 8.88 10.09 -12.87
C LYS A 167 9.03 9.47 -14.25
N GLU A 168 10.25 9.15 -14.68
CA GLU A 168 10.49 8.58 -16.01
C GLU A 168 9.81 7.22 -16.16
N PHE A 169 10.05 6.32 -15.19
CA PHE A 169 9.37 5.02 -15.16
C PHE A 169 7.85 5.19 -15.10
N LEU A 170 7.34 6.03 -14.20
CA LEU A 170 5.89 6.24 -14.04
C LEU A 170 5.24 6.78 -15.30
N THR A 171 5.90 7.70 -16.00
CA THR A 171 5.40 8.26 -17.28
C THR A 171 5.30 7.16 -18.35
N ARG A 172 6.33 6.32 -18.48
CA ARG A 172 6.33 5.19 -19.43
C ARG A 172 5.29 4.14 -19.05
N ALA A 173 5.18 3.82 -17.75
CA ALA A 173 4.20 2.87 -17.25
C ALA A 173 2.76 3.37 -17.46
N ALA A 174 2.48 4.64 -17.14
CA ALA A 174 1.18 5.24 -17.35
C ALA A 174 0.79 5.26 -18.82
N LYS A 175 1.73 5.62 -19.71
CA LYS A 175 1.50 5.60 -21.16
C LYS A 175 1.10 4.18 -21.62
N TYR A 176 1.90 3.17 -21.29
CA TYR A 176 1.61 1.78 -21.65
C TYR A 176 0.25 1.34 -21.11
N CYS A 177 -0.01 1.57 -19.82
CA CYS A 177 -1.25 1.17 -19.18
C CYS A 177 -2.47 1.84 -19.83
N ASN A 178 -2.42 3.14 -20.11
CA ASN A 178 -3.51 3.87 -20.75
C ASN A 178 -3.79 3.38 -22.19
N GLU A 179 -2.74 3.08 -22.96
CA GLU A 179 -2.86 2.53 -24.33
C GLU A 179 -3.49 1.13 -24.37
N HIS A 180 -3.40 0.36 -23.28
CA HIS A 180 -3.89 -1.01 -23.19
C HIS A 180 -5.11 -1.17 -22.26
N GLY A 181 -5.71 -0.09 -21.78
CA GLY A 181 -6.86 -0.14 -20.86
C GLY A 181 -6.53 -0.73 -19.49
N ILE A 182 -5.28 -0.64 -19.07
CA ILE A 182 -4.78 -1.15 -17.79
C ILE A 182 -4.85 -0.04 -16.74
N ILE A 183 -5.30 -0.36 -15.54
CA ILE A 183 -5.32 0.56 -14.40
C ILE A 183 -3.96 0.51 -13.69
N LEU A 184 -3.25 1.64 -13.67
CA LEU A 184 -2.05 1.83 -12.87
C LEU A 184 -2.43 2.49 -11.55
N GLU A 185 -2.35 1.74 -10.45
CA GLU A 185 -2.69 2.18 -9.12
C GLU A 185 -1.43 2.53 -8.33
N MET A 186 -1.45 3.67 -7.63
CA MET A 186 -0.36 4.10 -6.73
C MET A 186 -0.76 3.92 -5.29
N LEU A 187 0.07 3.24 -4.50
CA LEU A 187 -0.12 3.17 -3.05
C LEU A 187 0.39 4.48 -2.41
N ALA A 188 -0.54 5.31 -1.92
CA ALA A 188 -0.23 6.65 -1.45
C ALA A 188 0.33 6.68 -0.02
N GLN A 189 -0.25 5.88 0.87
CA GLN A 189 0.05 5.87 2.30
C GLN A 189 1.04 4.77 2.68
N GLU A 190 2.17 4.70 2.02
CA GLU A 190 3.17 3.71 2.37
C GLU A 190 4.51 4.38 2.64
N PHE A 191 5.23 3.81 3.58
CA PHE A 191 6.49 4.34 4.08
C PHE A 191 7.64 3.34 3.94
N CYS A 192 7.69 2.67 2.79
CA CYS A 192 8.84 1.87 2.41
C CYS A 192 9.96 2.73 1.81
N GLY A 193 11.20 2.29 1.93
CA GLY A 193 12.35 2.90 1.28
C GLY A 193 13.53 3.25 2.17
N VAL A 194 13.39 3.13 3.49
CA VAL A 194 14.52 3.27 4.43
C VAL A 194 14.94 1.91 4.94
N ALA A 195 16.23 1.67 5.00
CA ALA A 195 16.74 0.39 5.44
C ALA A 195 17.99 0.46 6.30
N GLY A 196 18.38 1.58 6.90
CA GLY A 196 19.53 1.55 7.76
C GLY A 196 19.89 2.83 8.46
N VAL A 197 20.77 2.69 9.45
CA VAL A 197 21.52 3.77 10.07
C VAL A 197 22.99 3.41 9.95
N ASP A 198 23.83 4.42 9.69
CA ASP A 198 25.28 4.27 9.69
C ASP A 198 25.83 4.07 11.12
N GLU A 199 27.13 3.91 11.26
CA GLU A 199 27.83 3.76 12.55
C GLU A 199 27.64 4.96 13.50
N ASN A 200 27.26 6.12 12.97
CA ASN A 200 27.00 7.34 13.73
C ASN A 200 25.49 7.52 14.03
N GLY A 201 24.64 6.54 13.67
CA GLY A 201 23.21 6.61 13.85
C GLY A 201 22.46 7.44 12.81
N ASN A 202 23.12 7.89 11.72
CA ASN A 202 22.46 8.61 10.65
C ASN A 202 21.72 7.64 9.72
N PRO A 203 20.46 7.90 9.43
CA PRO A 203 19.69 7.02 8.55
C PRO A 203 20.16 7.15 7.08
N TYR A 204 20.28 6.03 6.41
CA TYR A 204 20.51 5.99 4.97
C TYR A 204 19.41 5.18 4.27
N ALA A 205 19.09 5.56 3.04
CA ALA A 205 18.14 4.82 2.22
C ALA A 205 18.91 3.75 1.42
N THR A 206 18.40 2.53 1.44
CA THR A 206 18.95 1.40 0.70
C THR A 206 18.08 1.00 -0.48
N HIS A 207 17.07 1.81 -0.82
CA HIS A 207 16.04 1.42 -1.76
C HIS A 207 15.36 0.08 -1.40
N CYS A 208 15.30 -0.18 -0.08
CA CYS A 208 14.78 -1.37 0.54
C CYS A 208 15.52 -2.66 0.13
N ALA A 209 16.67 -2.89 0.72
CA ALA A 209 17.43 -4.13 0.54
C ALA A 209 16.65 -5.39 0.97
N PHE A 210 15.63 -5.21 1.79
CA PHE A 210 14.83 -6.33 2.30
C PHE A 210 13.71 -6.78 1.38
N ARG A 211 13.17 -5.90 0.52
CA ARG A 211 12.14 -6.21 -0.49
C ARG A 211 11.22 -7.41 -0.10
N ASP A 212 11.36 -8.50 -0.83
CA ASP A 212 10.51 -9.69 -0.68
C ASP A 212 10.64 -10.35 0.70
N SER A 213 11.81 -10.31 1.32
CA SER A 213 12.03 -10.90 2.64
C SER A 213 11.22 -10.22 3.74
N CYS A 214 10.96 -8.92 3.63
CA CYS A 214 10.08 -8.21 4.55
C CYS A 214 8.64 -8.73 4.49
N TYR A 215 8.12 -8.97 3.28
CA TYR A 215 6.78 -9.51 3.10
C TYR A 215 6.70 -11.02 3.36
N LEU A 216 7.79 -11.73 3.11
CA LEU A 216 7.87 -13.15 3.44
C LEU A 216 7.75 -13.37 4.96
N CYS A 217 8.42 -12.54 5.76
CA CYS A 217 8.26 -12.56 7.21
C CYS A 217 6.79 -12.38 7.63
N HIS A 218 6.04 -11.50 6.98
CA HIS A 218 4.62 -11.33 7.26
C HIS A 218 3.79 -12.55 6.89
N ALA A 219 4.06 -13.16 5.75
CA ALA A 219 3.30 -14.30 5.24
C ALA A 219 3.55 -15.59 6.03
N THR A 220 4.77 -15.78 6.54
CA THR A 220 5.15 -16.98 7.30
C THR A 220 4.88 -16.85 8.78
N ASN A 221 4.50 -15.67 9.25
CA ASN A 221 4.46 -15.31 10.66
C ASN A 221 3.10 -15.54 11.30
N ARG A 222 2.68 -16.78 11.40
CA ARG A 222 1.32 -17.20 11.80
C ARG A 222 1.11 -17.35 13.28
N THR A 223 2.18 -17.55 14.04
CA THR A 223 2.11 -17.81 15.47
C THR A 223 2.71 -16.68 16.30
N LYS A 224 2.36 -16.61 17.57
CA LYS A 224 3.06 -15.75 18.51
C LYS A 224 4.51 -16.22 18.59
N PHE A 225 5.44 -15.37 18.24
CA PHE A 225 6.85 -15.73 18.20
C PHE A 225 7.48 -15.75 19.57
N GLU A 226 8.26 -16.77 19.81
CA GLU A 226 9.17 -16.83 20.94
C GLU A 226 10.41 -15.94 20.72
N SER A 227 10.74 -15.61 19.47
CA SER A 227 11.77 -14.60 19.17
C SER A 227 11.40 -13.76 17.95
N MET A 228 11.09 -12.50 18.18
CA MET A 228 10.82 -11.50 17.14
C MET A 228 12.07 -11.09 16.34
N GLU A 229 13.27 -11.35 16.88
CA GLU A 229 14.53 -10.83 16.35
C GLU A 229 14.82 -11.25 14.92
N TYR A 230 14.60 -12.52 14.59
CA TYR A 230 14.91 -13.02 13.26
C TYR A 230 13.73 -12.88 12.28
N HIS A 231 12.52 -13.11 12.73
CA HIS A 231 11.35 -13.14 11.85
C HIS A 231 10.87 -11.77 11.41
N ASN A 232 10.99 -10.77 12.30
CA ASN A 232 10.60 -9.38 12.01
C ASN A 232 11.79 -8.43 11.90
N TYR A 233 12.99 -8.95 11.73
CA TYR A 233 14.20 -8.14 11.63
C TYR A 233 14.06 -6.97 10.63
N PRO A 234 13.62 -7.19 9.38
CA PRO A 234 13.51 -6.08 8.43
C PRO A 234 12.55 -5.00 8.91
N MET A 235 11.42 -5.40 9.50
CA MET A 235 10.42 -4.44 10.01
C MET A 235 10.93 -3.69 11.24
N GLY A 236 11.48 -4.38 12.22
CA GLY A 236 12.04 -3.77 13.42
C GLY A 236 13.17 -2.79 13.10
N PHE A 237 14.06 -3.18 12.19
CA PHE A 237 15.15 -2.34 11.72
C PHE A 237 14.63 -1.07 11.02
N CYS A 238 13.71 -1.20 10.07
CA CYS A 238 13.11 -0.06 9.39
C CYS A 238 12.34 0.86 10.34
N MET A 239 11.65 0.31 11.34
CA MET A 239 10.93 1.12 12.33
C MET A 239 11.87 1.94 13.20
N SER A 240 12.95 1.32 13.67
CA SER A 240 13.96 2.02 14.44
C SER A 240 14.59 3.16 13.65
N ALA A 241 15.00 2.90 12.41
CA ALA A 241 15.56 3.91 11.52
C ALA A 241 14.58 5.06 11.24
N ARG A 242 13.30 4.77 11.04
CA ARG A 242 12.27 5.79 10.79
C ARG A 242 12.05 6.73 11.96
N ASN A 243 12.02 6.16 13.17
CA ASN A 243 11.71 6.93 14.36
C ASN A 243 12.92 7.75 14.87
N SER A 244 14.09 7.62 14.25
CA SER A 244 15.28 8.34 14.66
C SER A 244 15.26 9.82 14.28
N THR A 245 14.82 10.15 13.08
CA THR A 245 14.86 11.53 12.56
C THR A 245 13.74 11.85 11.58
N PRO A 246 13.34 13.15 11.40
CA PRO A 246 12.38 13.55 10.37
C PRO A 246 12.82 13.21 8.95
N GLU A 247 14.10 13.32 8.60
CA GLU A 247 14.58 13.00 7.25
C GLU A 247 14.40 11.52 6.90
N SER A 248 14.39 10.62 7.87
CA SER A 248 14.07 9.21 7.63
C SER A 248 12.69 9.05 7.01
N TRP A 249 11.72 9.82 7.47
CA TRP A 249 10.38 9.85 6.91
C TRP A 249 10.35 10.50 5.52
N LEU A 250 11.14 11.54 5.28
CA LEU A 250 11.21 12.18 3.97
C LEU A 250 11.83 11.27 2.90
N ARG A 251 12.68 10.32 3.29
CA ARG A 251 13.27 9.33 2.38
C ARG A 251 12.28 8.27 1.88
N MET A 252 11.13 8.12 2.56
CA MET A 252 10.11 7.15 2.17
C MET A 252 9.29 7.60 0.97
N ARG A 253 8.60 6.65 0.35
CA ARG A 253 7.97 6.81 -0.97
C ARG A 253 6.48 7.12 -0.90
N TRP A 254 6.03 7.83 0.13
CA TRP A 254 4.65 8.29 0.28
C TRP A 254 4.24 9.34 -0.77
N ILE A 255 2.95 9.48 -0.95
CA ILE A 255 2.30 10.51 -1.77
C ILE A 255 1.36 11.28 -0.84
N ARG A 256 1.55 12.59 -0.68
CA ARG A 256 0.64 13.43 0.11
C ARG A 256 -0.67 13.69 -0.64
N PRO A 257 -1.74 14.10 0.08
CA PRO A 257 -2.97 14.55 -0.56
C PRO A 257 -2.75 15.59 -1.65
N GLU A 258 -1.92 16.61 -1.40
CA GLU A 258 -1.62 17.70 -2.31
C GLU A 258 -0.76 17.28 -3.52
N ASP A 259 0.04 16.25 -3.37
CA ASP A 259 1.00 15.82 -4.39
C ASP A 259 0.36 14.97 -5.49
N GLN A 260 -0.88 14.50 -5.31
CA GLN A 260 -1.60 13.69 -6.30
C GLN A 260 -1.65 14.36 -7.68
N LYS A 261 -1.73 15.70 -7.73
CA LYS A 261 -1.71 16.48 -8.97
C LYS A 261 -0.46 16.26 -9.82
N LEU A 262 0.68 15.91 -9.19
CA LEU A 262 1.91 15.58 -9.91
C LEU A 262 1.77 14.27 -10.68
N TYR A 263 1.10 13.29 -10.09
CA TYR A 263 0.78 12.00 -10.71
C TYR A 263 -0.31 12.15 -11.79
N ASN A 264 -1.31 13.00 -11.54
CA ASN A 264 -2.34 13.29 -12.52
C ASN A 264 -1.73 13.90 -13.80
N SER A 265 -0.70 14.74 -13.67
CA SER A 265 -0.02 15.36 -14.81
C SER A 265 0.67 14.39 -15.76
N ILE A 266 0.93 13.16 -15.30
CA ILE A 266 1.51 12.08 -16.11
C ILE A 266 0.51 10.94 -16.41
N GLY A 267 -0.79 11.18 -16.18
CA GLY A 267 -1.87 10.27 -16.54
C GLY A 267 -2.22 9.22 -15.49
N ILE A 268 -1.80 9.38 -14.23
CA ILE A 268 -2.12 8.48 -13.11
C ILE A 268 -3.13 9.16 -12.20
N ASN A 269 -4.30 8.54 -12.03
CA ASN A 269 -5.39 9.07 -11.20
C ASN A 269 -6.05 8.02 -10.30
N TYR A 270 -5.42 6.87 -10.11
CA TYR A 270 -5.93 5.81 -9.26
C TYR A 270 -5.00 5.60 -8.07
N PHE A 271 -5.54 5.80 -6.86
CA PHE A 271 -4.76 5.77 -5.63
C PHE A 271 -5.31 4.75 -4.64
N LYS A 272 -4.41 4.04 -3.97
CA LYS A 272 -4.75 3.10 -2.90
C LYS A 272 -4.46 3.75 -1.55
N LEU A 273 -5.47 3.75 -0.70
CA LEU A 273 -5.37 4.17 0.70
C LEU A 273 -5.38 2.93 1.59
N SER A 274 -4.31 2.75 2.34
CA SER A 274 -4.17 1.62 3.26
C SER A 274 -4.91 1.89 4.58
N GLY A 275 -4.80 0.98 5.57
CA GLY A 275 -5.41 1.20 6.87
C GLY A 275 -6.55 0.26 7.23
N ARG A 276 -6.72 -0.87 6.51
CA ARG A 276 -7.80 -1.87 6.73
C ARG A 276 -7.94 -2.39 8.18
N THR A 277 -6.99 -2.11 9.06
CA THR A 277 -7.07 -2.40 10.50
C THR A 277 -7.42 -1.18 11.34
N GLY A 278 -7.69 -0.05 10.69
CA GLY A 278 -8.12 1.19 11.35
C GLY A 278 -9.60 1.19 11.66
N THR A 279 -10.01 2.10 12.56
CA THR A 279 -11.43 2.37 12.80
C THR A 279 -12.06 3.09 11.61
N THR A 280 -13.38 3.09 11.53
CA THR A 280 -14.11 3.81 10.48
C THR A 280 -13.80 5.30 10.50
N GLU A 281 -13.70 5.91 11.68
CA GLU A 281 -13.35 7.33 11.86
C GLU A 281 -11.97 7.65 11.29
N TYR A 282 -10.99 6.77 11.52
CA TYR A 282 -9.65 6.93 10.97
C TYR A 282 -9.63 6.79 9.45
N LEU A 283 -10.34 5.81 8.90
CA LEU A 283 -10.45 5.64 7.44
C LEU A 283 -11.17 6.82 6.80
N THR A 284 -12.22 7.34 7.43
CA THR A 284 -12.94 8.55 6.98
C THR A 284 -12.02 9.77 6.97
N TYR A 285 -11.24 9.96 8.03
CA TYR A 285 -10.26 11.05 8.13
C TYR A 285 -9.22 11.01 7.00
N ILE A 286 -8.69 9.82 6.69
CA ILE A 286 -7.74 9.65 5.59
C ILE A 286 -8.42 9.94 4.25
N MET A 287 -9.59 9.35 4.00
CA MET A 287 -10.32 9.56 2.75
C MET A 287 -10.64 11.03 2.54
N ASP A 288 -11.09 11.72 3.56
CA ASP A 288 -11.43 13.15 3.47
C ASP A 288 -10.21 14.00 3.07
N ALA A 289 -9.03 13.74 3.67
CA ALA A 289 -7.80 14.42 3.31
C ALA A 289 -7.39 14.18 1.85
N TYR A 290 -7.38 12.92 1.40
CA TYR A 290 -6.95 12.58 0.04
C TYR A 290 -7.96 13.00 -1.03
N MET A 291 -9.25 12.83 -0.81
CA MET A 291 -10.30 13.26 -1.72
C MET A 291 -10.39 14.80 -1.79
N GLY A 292 -10.11 15.47 -0.67
CA GLY A 292 -9.98 16.92 -0.59
C GLY A 292 -8.71 17.48 -1.24
N GLU A 293 -7.69 16.64 -1.46
CA GLU A 293 -6.35 17.04 -1.93
C GLU A 293 -5.70 18.10 -1.04
N ASN A 294 -5.99 18.05 0.25
CA ASN A 294 -5.50 19.01 1.22
C ASN A 294 -5.42 18.39 2.60
N PHE A 295 -4.35 18.71 3.33
CA PHE A 295 -4.17 18.28 4.69
C PHE A 295 -3.38 19.31 5.50
N GLU A 296 -3.84 19.60 6.72
CA GLU A 296 -3.12 20.43 7.68
C GLU A 296 -2.81 19.61 8.93
N GLY A 297 -1.62 19.78 9.45
CA GLY A 297 -1.15 19.06 10.64
C GLY A 297 0.08 18.20 10.40
N ASN A 298 0.32 17.29 11.33
CA ASN A 298 1.42 16.34 11.20
C ASN A 298 1.08 15.26 10.17
N LEU A 299 1.83 15.19 9.06
CA LEU A 299 1.61 14.23 7.99
C LEU A 299 1.54 12.78 8.49
N LEU A 300 2.28 12.46 9.56
CA LEU A 300 2.31 11.10 10.13
C LEU A 300 0.96 10.66 10.70
N THR A 301 0.04 11.57 11.00
CA THR A 301 -1.32 11.22 11.47
C THR A 301 -2.18 10.60 10.36
N LEU A 302 -1.84 10.80 9.10
CA LEU A 302 -2.48 10.09 7.97
C LEU A 302 -2.00 8.65 7.86
N TRP A 303 -0.92 8.28 8.52
CA TRP A 303 -0.39 6.92 8.56
C TRP A 303 -0.52 6.38 9.97
N LYS A 304 -1.39 5.39 10.14
CA LYS A 304 -1.52 4.73 11.44
C LYS A 304 -0.14 4.20 11.82
N PRO A 305 0.45 4.70 12.89
CA PRO A 305 1.77 4.25 13.28
C PRO A 305 1.75 2.74 13.52
N LEU A 306 2.85 2.09 13.12
CA LEU A 306 3.08 0.67 13.40
C LEU A 306 3.35 0.41 14.90
N GLU A 307 3.06 1.36 15.76
CA GLU A 307 3.31 1.36 17.21
C GLU A 307 2.70 0.18 17.97
N THR A 308 1.68 -0.44 17.40
CA THR A 308 1.05 -1.62 18.02
C THR A 308 1.84 -2.92 17.84
N ILE A 309 3.00 -2.90 17.20
CA ILE A 309 3.74 -4.13 16.89
C ILE A 309 4.72 -4.53 18.01
N THR A 310 5.21 -3.58 18.79
CA THR A 310 6.40 -3.80 19.64
C THR A 310 6.16 -3.98 21.12
N THR A 311 4.96 -3.69 21.61
CA THR A 311 4.69 -3.85 23.06
C THR A 311 3.29 -4.39 23.27
N GLY A 312 3.19 -5.63 23.67
CA GLY A 312 1.94 -6.31 23.98
C GLY A 312 1.17 -5.74 25.17
N GLU A 313 1.52 -4.57 25.69
CA GLU A 313 0.89 -4.01 26.88
C GLU A 313 1.10 -2.49 27.01
N LYS A 314 0.58 -1.68 26.12
CA LYS A 314 0.19 -0.30 26.45
C LYS A 314 -0.37 0.37 25.19
N GLU A 315 -1.58 0.91 25.28
CA GLU A 315 -2.01 2.05 24.46
C GLU A 315 -0.98 3.16 24.62
N LEU A 316 0.01 3.18 23.76
CA LEU A 316 0.89 4.31 23.64
C LEU A 316 0.05 5.44 23.05
N SER A 317 -0.13 6.49 23.84
CA SER A 317 -0.73 7.73 23.41
C SER A 317 -0.20 8.11 22.02
N HIS A 318 -1.06 8.56 21.12
CA HIS A 318 -0.80 8.98 19.74
C HIS A 318 0.22 10.15 19.61
N LYS A 319 1.19 10.25 20.47
CA LYS A 319 2.30 11.19 20.34
C LYS A 319 3.32 10.58 19.40
N HIS A 320 3.24 10.93 18.13
CA HIS A 320 4.33 10.72 17.21
C HIS A 320 5.57 11.38 17.78
N LEU A 321 6.65 10.62 17.94
CA LEU A 321 7.95 11.12 18.39
C LEU A 321 8.51 12.16 17.42
N VAL A 322 8.09 12.08 16.15
CA VAL A 322 8.49 12.96 15.05
C VAL A 322 7.29 13.75 14.55
N ASN A 323 7.45 15.04 14.38
CA ASN A 323 6.47 15.92 13.77
C ASN A 323 6.93 16.36 12.39
N ILE A 324 6.09 16.09 11.37
CA ILE A 324 6.31 16.52 9.99
C ILE A 324 5.13 17.38 9.56
N PRO A 325 5.20 18.71 9.73
CA PRO A 325 4.13 19.61 9.33
C PRO A 325 3.91 19.51 7.81
N ASN A 326 2.74 19.01 7.41
CA ASN A 326 2.47 18.67 6.01
C ASN A 326 2.70 19.86 5.06
N LYS A 327 2.26 21.06 5.42
CA LYS A 327 2.41 22.25 4.57
C LYS A 327 3.86 22.70 4.38
N LYS A 328 4.77 22.35 5.28
CA LYS A 328 6.20 22.61 5.11
C LYS A 328 6.85 21.71 4.04
N LEU A 329 6.14 20.69 3.54
CA LEU A 329 6.60 19.82 2.48
C LEU A 329 6.20 20.31 1.06
N ASP A 330 5.57 21.46 0.93
CA ASP A 330 5.20 22.00 -0.37
C ASP A 330 6.45 22.22 -1.21
N GLY A 331 6.45 21.66 -2.45
CA GLY A 331 7.61 21.64 -3.32
C GLY A 331 8.64 20.53 -3.06
N PHE A 332 8.47 19.71 -2.02
CA PHE A 332 9.41 18.63 -1.74
C PHE A 332 9.58 17.64 -2.90
N LEU A 333 8.48 17.28 -3.58
CA LEU A 333 8.54 16.37 -4.73
C LEU A 333 8.95 17.04 -6.05
N ASP A 334 9.14 18.36 -6.09
CA ASP A 334 9.51 19.09 -7.31
C ASP A 334 10.83 18.58 -7.89
N LYS A 335 11.77 18.15 -7.06
CA LYS A 335 13.04 17.56 -7.50
C LYS A 335 12.86 16.40 -8.47
N TRP A 336 11.86 15.54 -8.23
CA TRP A 336 11.58 14.38 -9.08
C TRP A 336 10.64 14.70 -10.24
N PHE A 337 9.65 15.56 -10.01
CA PHE A 337 8.57 15.77 -10.96
C PHE A 337 8.78 17.00 -11.87
N LYS A 338 9.52 18.02 -11.41
CA LYS A 338 9.81 19.24 -12.17
C LYS A 338 11.28 19.38 -12.58
N GLY A 339 12.18 18.60 -12.00
CA GLY A 339 13.60 18.57 -12.34
C GLY A 339 13.94 17.70 -13.55
N ASP A 340 15.23 17.61 -13.86
CA ASP A 340 15.79 16.96 -15.06
C ASP A 340 15.95 15.43 -14.91
N GLY A 341 14.91 14.73 -14.48
CA GLY A 341 14.92 13.26 -14.43
C GLY A 341 15.72 12.68 -13.25
N TRP A 342 15.65 13.33 -12.09
CA TRP A 342 16.31 12.83 -10.89
C TRP A 342 15.73 11.48 -10.43
N GLU A 343 16.59 10.49 -10.30
CA GLU A 343 16.26 9.16 -9.81
C GLU A 343 17.11 8.83 -8.56
N CYS A 344 16.44 8.64 -7.42
CA CYS A 344 17.13 8.27 -6.19
C CYS A 344 17.96 7.00 -6.31
N GLU A 345 17.56 6.09 -7.21
CA GLU A 345 18.18 4.78 -7.41
C GLU A 345 19.60 4.89 -7.96
N ASN A 346 19.93 6.02 -8.58
CA ASN A 346 21.24 6.29 -9.16
C ASN A 346 22.19 7.05 -8.20
N HIS A 347 21.76 7.20 -6.93
CA HIS A 347 22.50 8.02 -5.95
C HIS A 347 22.64 7.31 -4.61
N MET A 348 23.75 7.58 -3.94
CA MET A 348 24.01 7.15 -2.56
C MET A 348 23.51 8.21 -1.57
N CYS A 349 22.43 7.88 -0.86
CA CYS A 349 21.85 8.77 0.14
C CYS A 349 22.87 9.05 1.28
N GLY A 350 23.08 10.33 1.58
CA GLY A 350 24.03 10.77 2.60
C GLY A 350 25.43 11.10 2.04
N GLU A 351 25.79 10.55 0.89
CA GLU A 351 27.07 10.79 0.24
C GLU A 351 26.94 11.82 -0.89
N ASP A 352 26.49 11.39 -2.07
CA ASP A 352 26.30 12.25 -3.25
C ASP A 352 24.92 12.91 -3.30
N CYS A 353 23.91 12.38 -2.55
CA CYS A 353 22.60 12.99 -2.41
C CYS A 353 22.26 13.30 -0.95
N LYS A 354 22.15 14.58 -0.61
CA LYS A 354 21.76 15.10 0.71
C LYS A 354 20.40 15.82 0.72
N TYR A 355 19.62 15.70 -0.34
CA TYR A 355 18.39 16.48 -0.53
C TYR A 355 17.40 16.37 0.63
N CYS A 356 17.05 15.15 1.06
CA CYS A 356 16.10 14.96 2.16
C CYS A 356 16.61 15.56 3.48
N TYR A 357 17.89 15.41 3.77
CA TYR A 357 18.53 16.01 4.94
C TYR A 357 18.48 17.55 4.90
N GLU A 358 18.91 18.13 3.78
CA GLU A 358 18.92 19.58 3.61
C GLU A 358 17.53 20.18 3.65
N PHE A 359 16.56 19.50 3.03
CA PHE A 359 15.16 19.90 3.08
C PHE A 359 14.62 19.87 4.52
N THR A 360 14.89 18.78 5.26
CA THR A 360 14.49 18.67 6.67
C THR A 360 15.10 19.78 7.51
N LYS A 361 16.40 20.00 7.37
CA LYS A 361 17.11 21.06 8.09
C LYS A 361 16.52 22.44 7.80
N LYS A 362 16.22 22.72 6.54
CA LYS A 362 15.71 24.04 6.11
C LYS A 362 14.26 24.31 6.51
N TYR A 363 13.38 23.30 6.36
CA TYR A 363 11.94 23.51 6.41
C TYR A 363 11.25 22.86 7.60
N ILE A 364 11.81 21.79 8.17
CA ILE A 364 11.15 21.04 9.24
C ILE A 364 11.73 21.40 10.61
N ASN A 365 13.08 21.41 10.75
CA ASN A 365 13.75 21.64 12.04
C ASN A 365 13.87 23.12 12.42
N ASN A 366 13.74 24.05 11.47
CA ASN A 366 13.67 25.48 11.80
C ASN A 366 12.28 25.80 12.36
N SER A 367 12.10 25.55 13.65
CA SER A 367 10.92 25.91 14.42
C SER A 367 10.88 27.38 14.89
N ASP A 368 11.80 28.20 14.40
CA ASP A 368 11.85 29.62 14.70
C ASP A 368 11.58 30.41 13.41
N ASN A 369 10.28 30.58 13.10
CA ASN A 369 9.69 31.81 12.53
C ASN A 369 8.18 31.64 12.42
#